data_662cf28fc97da1730c24bd092a6ab587
#
_entry.id   662cf28fc97da1730c24bd092a6ab587
#
_cell.length_a   1.000
_cell.length_b   1.000
_cell.length_c   1.000
_cell.angle_alpha   90.00
_cell.angle_beta   90.00
_cell.angle_gamma   90.00
#
_symmetry.space_group_name_H-M   'P 1'
#
loop_
_entity.id
_entity.type
_entity.pdbx_description
1 polymer ?
#
loop_
_entity_poly.entity_id
_entity_poly.type
_entity_poly.pdbx_seq_one_letter_code
_entity_poly.pdbx_strand_id
1 'polypeptide(L)'
;MYEAKRRGPGEVARYDAGMVAAAQEHLELQGELHRAIQHGEFAVHYQPIVRAADASLASYEALVRWPRADGTVLPEGFIPVAEASGLIHDLGDRVLHLIADDLTATPRSVLPRAWMNLSGHALMRRNCASRILAAVGERGIELDRLGVEVTETVLMGDLGIVERNLSTLRDHGLAVALDDYGTGWASLSAIKRFPIDVVKIDRTFTADLTTNALDRAIVRGIAEIGRVLHLEVVAEGIETDEQAWIAADLGCTELQGYRYGRASAIGDLPLQ
;
A
#
# COMPACT_ATOMS: atom_id res chain seq x y z
N MET A 1 30.74 0.88 -3.78
CA MET A 1 30.55 2.31 -3.43
C MET A 1 29.25 2.56 -2.66
N TYR A 2 28.13 1.91 -2.98
CA TYR A 2 26.82 2.08 -2.32
C TYR A 2 26.82 1.56 -0.87
N GLU A 3 27.45 0.42 -0.59
CA GLU A 3 27.49 -0.20 0.74
C GLU A 3 28.36 0.57 1.75
N ALA A 4 29.44 1.21 1.28
CA ALA A 4 30.24 2.10 2.11
C ALA A 4 29.46 3.35 2.55
N LYS A 5 28.52 3.83 1.71
CA LYS A 5 27.63 4.96 2.07
C LYS A 5 26.57 4.61 3.11
N ARG A 6 26.14 3.33 3.18
CA ARG A 6 25.18 2.85 4.19
C ARG A 6 25.78 2.71 5.58
N ARG A 7 27.11 2.50 5.67
CA ARG A 7 27.84 2.30 6.95
C ARG A 7 28.32 3.60 7.60
N GLY A 8 28.26 4.74 6.90
CA GLY A 8 28.64 6.04 7.41
C GLY A 8 29.88 6.67 6.74
N PRO A 9 30.11 7.97 6.91
CA PRO A 9 31.25 8.68 6.30
C PRO A 9 32.57 8.21 6.91
N GLY A 10 33.49 7.70 6.05
CA GLY A 10 34.82 7.28 6.43
C GLY A 10 35.06 5.75 6.48
N GLU A 11 34.03 4.93 6.28
CA GLU A 11 34.21 3.47 6.18
C GLU A 11 34.62 3.01 4.78
N VAL A 12 35.63 2.12 4.74
CA VAL A 12 36.14 1.46 3.52
C VAL A 12 35.52 0.06 3.45
N ALA A 13 34.57 -0.14 2.53
CA ALA A 13 34.09 -1.49 2.21
C ALA A 13 35.17 -2.19 1.33
N ARG A 14 35.71 -3.32 1.79
CA ARG A 14 36.53 -4.16 0.93
C ARG A 14 35.67 -4.81 -0.14
N TYR A 15 36.13 -4.74 -1.37
CA TYR A 15 35.49 -5.41 -2.50
C TYR A 15 35.66 -6.92 -2.32
N ASP A 16 34.57 -7.65 -2.19
CA ASP A 16 34.58 -9.11 -2.09
C ASP A 16 33.72 -9.76 -3.18
N ALA A 17 33.88 -11.07 -3.38
CA ALA A 17 33.16 -11.83 -4.40
C ALA A 17 31.61 -11.82 -4.17
N GLY A 18 31.17 -11.72 -2.92
CA GLY A 18 29.75 -11.63 -2.57
C GLY A 18 29.10 -10.33 -3.04
N MET A 19 29.83 -9.21 -3.00
CA MET A 19 29.35 -7.92 -3.51
C MET A 19 29.21 -7.93 -5.05
N VAL A 20 30.07 -8.65 -5.75
CA VAL A 20 29.97 -8.80 -7.23
C VAL A 20 28.76 -9.65 -7.57
N ALA A 21 28.56 -10.77 -6.88
CA ALA A 21 27.40 -11.65 -7.09
C ALA A 21 26.08 -10.93 -6.83
N ALA A 22 25.96 -10.22 -5.70
CA ALA A 22 24.77 -9.43 -5.38
C ALA A 22 24.49 -8.31 -6.40
N ALA A 23 25.53 -7.64 -6.92
CA ALA A 23 25.37 -6.65 -7.96
C ALA A 23 24.90 -7.27 -9.29
N GLN A 24 25.40 -8.45 -9.61
CA GLN A 24 25.02 -9.19 -10.81
C GLN A 24 23.57 -9.69 -10.72
N GLU A 25 23.18 -10.29 -9.60
CA GLU A 25 21.78 -10.68 -9.33
C GLU A 25 20.83 -9.50 -9.45
N HIS A 26 21.23 -8.34 -8.93
CA HIS A 26 20.42 -7.12 -9.02
C HIS A 26 20.23 -6.65 -10.48
N LEU A 27 21.28 -6.71 -11.30
CA LEU A 27 21.21 -6.36 -12.74
C LEU A 27 20.37 -7.37 -13.53
N GLU A 28 20.50 -8.66 -13.23
CA GLU A 28 19.69 -9.72 -13.85
C GLU A 28 18.21 -9.52 -13.51
N LEU A 29 17.89 -9.32 -12.24
CA LEU A 29 16.52 -9.06 -11.78
C LEU A 29 15.93 -7.77 -12.41
N GLN A 30 16.74 -6.71 -12.55
CA GLN A 30 16.32 -5.49 -13.25
C GLN A 30 15.97 -5.76 -14.71
N GLY A 31 16.78 -6.55 -15.42
CA GLY A 31 16.54 -6.93 -16.81
C GLY A 31 15.29 -7.80 -16.96
N GLU A 32 15.07 -8.74 -16.04
CA GLU A 32 13.87 -9.57 -15.99
C GLU A 32 12.62 -8.74 -15.70
N LEU A 33 12.69 -7.85 -14.71
CA LEU A 33 11.60 -6.96 -14.33
C LEU A 33 11.16 -6.06 -15.49
N HIS A 34 12.12 -5.48 -16.23
CA HIS A 34 11.84 -4.67 -17.40
C HIS A 34 11.09 -5.47 -18.48
N ARG A 35 11.53 -6.70 -18.77
CA ARG A 35 10.83 -7.59 -19.71
C ARG A 35 9.44 -7.97 -19.24
N ALA A 36 9.30 -8.31 -17.94
CA ALA A 36 8.01 -8.68 -17.35
C ALA A 36 6.98 -7.54 -17.45
N ILE A 37 7.41 -6.29 -17.22
CA ILE A 37 6.54 -5.12 -17.40
C ILE A 37 6.09 -5.00 -18.86
N GLN A 38 6.99 -5.14 -19.83
CA GLN A 38 6.69 -5.04 -21.25
C GLN A 38 5.74 -6.15 -21.74
N HIS A 39 5.89 -7.38 -21.21
CA HIS A 39 5.04 -8.52 -21.60
C HIS A 39 3.75 -8.65 -20.76
N GLY A 40 3.59 -7.79 -19.75
CA GLY A 40 2.39 -7.81 -18.91
C GLY A 40 2.29 -9.01 -17.99
N GLU A 41 3.42 -9.51 -17.47
CA GLU A 41 3.50 -10.73 -16.65
C GLU A 41 3.04 -10.53 -15.19
N PHE A 42 2.51 -9.35 -14.84
CA PHE A 42 2.03 -9.06 -13.50
C PHE A 42 0.55 -9.40 -13.32
N ALA A 43 0.20 -9.78 -12.10
CA ALA A 43 -1.16 -9.97 -11.64
C ALA A 43 -1.43 -9.12 -10.39
N VAL A 44 -2.71 -8.93 -10.06
CA VAL A 44 -3.13 -8.30 -8.81
C VAL A 44 -3.90 -9.31 -7.98
N HIS A 45 -3.56 -9.41 -6.71
CA HIS A 45 -4.32 -10.14 -5.70
C HIS A 45 -4.99 -9.15 -4.76
N TYR A 46 -6.12 -9.54 -4.21
CA TYR A 46 -6.97 -8.70 -3.38
C TYR A 46 -7.07 -9.27 -1.97
N GLN A 47 -6.68 -8.47 -0.97
CA GLN A 47 -6.80 -8.82 0.44
C GLN A 47 -7.99 -8.09 1.06
N PRO A 48 -8.93 -8.80 1.72
CA PRO A 48 -10.13 -8.18 2.25
C PRO A 48 -9.83 -7.27 3.44
N ILE A 49 -10.52 -6.13 3.47
CA ILE A 49 -10.64 -5.21 4.59
C ILE A 49 -12.11 -5.24 5.00
N VAL A 50 -12.39 -5.46 6.28
CA VAL A 50 -13.74 -5.64 6.80
C VAL A 50 -14.08 -4.59 7.84
N ARG A 51 -15.36 -4.27 8.02
CA ARG A 51 -15.81 -3.41 9.11
C ARG A 51 -15.63 -4.07 10.45
N ALA A 52 -15.13 -3.34 11.43
CA ALA A 52 -14.91 -3.85 12.78
C ALA A 52 -16.23 -4.19 13.50
N ALA A 53 -17.34 -3.52 13.14
CA ALA A 53 -18.62 -3.66 13.80
C ALA A 53 -19.31 -5.01 13.55
N ASP A 54 -19.22 -5.55 12.34
CA ASP A 54 -19.98 -6.72 11.92
C ASP A 54 -19.21 -7.68 11.00
N ALA A 55 -17.92 -7.41 10.78
CA ALA A 55 -17.05 -8.14 9.87
C ALA A 55 -17.53 -8.17 8.41
N SER A 56 -18.46 -7.30 8.02
CA SER A 56 -18.87 -7.17 6.62
C SER A 56 -17.75 -6.58 5.78
N LEU A 57 -17.66 -7.02 4.52
CA LEU A 57 -16.65 -6.52 3.58
C LEU A 57 -16.80 -5.01 3.38
N ALA A 58 -15.72 -4.25 3.55
CA ALA A 58 -15.65 -2.82 3.28
C ALA A 58 -14.94 -2.55 1.94
N SER A 59 -13.78 -3.13 1.75
CA SER A 59 -12.91 -2.90 0.59
C SER A 59 -11.87 -4.01 0.46
N TYR A 60 -10.99 -3.89 -0.53
CA TYR A 60 -9.83 -4.76 -0.70
C TYR A 60 -8.57 -3.94 -0.91
N GLU A 61 -7.46 -4.40 -0.36
CA GLU A 61 -6.13 -3.94 -0.77
C GLU A 61 -5.66 -4.72 -1.99
N ALA A 62 -5.23 -3.99 -3.04
CA ALA A 62 -4.72 -4.53 -4.29
C ALA A 62 -3.20 -4.71 -4.21
N LEU A 63 -2.75 -5.94 -4.19
CA LEU A 63 -1.38 -6.34 -3.97
C LEU A 63 -0.79 -6.93 -5.25
N VAL A 64 0.16 -6.25 -5.87
CA VAL A 64 0.83 -6.73 -7.07
C VAL A 64 1.55 -8.05 -6.82
N ARG A 65 1.51 -8.94 -7.79
CA ARG A 65 2.20 -10.24 -7.81
C ARG A 65 2.96 -10.38 -9.12
N TRP A 66 4.12 -10.98 -9.06
CA TRP A 66 4.87 -11.34 -10.26
C TRP A 66 4.91 -12.88 -10.36
N PRO A 67 3.97 -13.49 -11.09
CA PRO A 67 3.99 -14.91 -11.36
C PRO A 67 5.21 -15.30 -12.20
N ARG A 68 5.92 -16.34 -11.80
CA ARG A 68 7.06 -16.92 -12.52
C ARG A 68 6.90 -18.44 -12.60
N ALA A 69 7.67 -19.09 -13.45
CA ALA A 69 7.63 -20.55 -13.61
C ALA A 69 8.01 -21.32 -12.33
N ASP A 70 8.86 -20.71 -11.50
CA ASP A 70 9.38 -21.24 -10.23
C ASP A 70 8.59 -20.77 -8.99
N GLY A 71 7.52 -20.02 -9.18
CA GLY A 71 6.66 -19.50 -8.11
C GLY A 71 6.34 -18.01 -8.27
N THR A 72 5.51 -17.50 -7.39
CA THR A 72 5.13 -16.07 -7.40
C THR A 72 6.10 -15.26 -6.56
N VAL A 73 6.71 -14.24 -7.16
CA VAL A 73 7.55 -13.27 -6.43
C VAL A 73 6.65 -12.21 -5.80
N LEU A 74 6.84 -11.98 -4.50
CA LEU A 74 6.13 -10.97 -3.74
C LEU A 74 6.76 -9.58 -3.91
N PRO A 75 6.03 -8.49 -3.62
CA PRO A 75 6.49 -7.11 -3.80
C PRO A 75 7.87 -6.81 -3.19
N GLU A 76 8.15 -7.34 -2.01
CA GLU A 76 9.43 -7.14 -1.32
C GLU A 76 10.64 -7.63 -2.14
N GLY A 77 10.42 -8.59 -3.04
CA GLY A 77 11.46 -9.15 -3.89
C GLY A 77 11.82 -8.30 -5.10
N PHE A 78 10.93 -7.39 -5.58
CA PHE A 78 11.17 -6.63 -6.81
C PHE A 78 10.90 -5.12 -6.72
N ILE A 79 10.06 -4.65 -5.79
CA ILE A 79 9.76 -3.20 -5.64
C ILE A 79 11.04 -2.39 -5.39
N PRO A 80 11.97 -2.79 -4.49
CA PRO A 80 13.21 -2.03 -4.29
C PRO A 80 14.05 -1.89 -5.56
N VAL A 81 14.06 -2.92 -6.42
CA VAL A 81 14.76 -2.89 -7.72
C VAL A 81 14.03 -1.97 -8.71
N ALA A 82 12.70 -2.03 -8.73
CA ALA A 82 11.88 -1.14 -9.56
C ALA A 82 12.11 0.34 -9.19
N GLU A 83 12.18 0.66 -7.91
CA GLU A 83 12.45 2.02 -7.42
C GLU A 83 13.85 2.49 -7.78
N ALA A 84 14.86 1.69 -7.48
CA ALA A 84 16.26 2.03 -7.76
C ALA A 84 16.55 2.22 -9.26
N SER A 85 15.83 1.50 -10.13
CA SER A 85 15.98 1.55 -11.59
C SER A 85 15.04 2.54 -12.29
N GLY A 86 14.05 3.09 -11.58
CA GLY A 86 13.01 3.94 -12.15
C GLY A 86 11.87 3.17 -12.86
N LEU A 87 11.94 1.83 -12.91
CA LEU A 87 10.89 0.98 -13.48
C LEU A 87 9.58 1.01 -12.66
N ILE A 88 9.64 1.52 -11.44
CA ILE A 88 8.47 1.65 -10.55
C ILE A 88 7.32 2.44 -11.20
N HIS A 89 7.63 3.34 -12.11
CA HIS A 89 6.63 4.12 -12.82
C HIS A 89 5.84 3.29 -13.83
N ASP A 90 6.54 2.52 -14.65
CA ASP A 90 5.91 1.67 -15.67
C ASP A 90 5.16 0.51 -15.00
N LEU A 91 5.72 -0.02 -13.91
CA LEU A 91 5.06 -1.01 -13.08
C LEU A 91 3.78 -0.44 -12.45
N GLY A 92 3.84 0.76 -11.88
CA GLY A 92 2.68 1.43 -11.27
C GLY A 92 1.55 1.67 -12.28
N ASP A 93 1.89 2.10 -13.49
CA ASP A 93 0.93 2.26 -14.58
C ASP A 93 0.30 0.91 -14.96
N ARG A 94 1.11 -0.15 -15.05
CA ARG A 94 0.59 -1.50 -15.34
C ARG A 94 -0.37 -1.99 -14.26
N VAL A 95 -0.01 -1.82 -12.99
CA VAL A 95 -0.87 -2.19 -11.84
C VAL A 95 -2.16 -1.40 -11.84
N LEU A 96 -2.11 -0.07 -12.09
CA LEU A 96 -3.30 0.77 -12.21
C LEU A 96 -4.25 0.26 -13.29
N HIS A 97 -3.74 -0.11 -14.47
CA HIS A 97 -4.56 -0.65 -15.54
C HIS A 97 -5.17 -2.00 -15.19
N LEU A 98 -4.43 -2.91 -14.52
CA LEU A 98 -4.96 -4.20 -14.05
C LEU A 98 -6.11 -4.00 -13.06
N ILE A 99 -5.92 -3.14 -12.05
CA ILE A 99 -6.97 -2.82 -11.07
C ILE A 99 -8.19 -2.20 -11.76
N ALA A 100 -7.97 -1.29 -12.69
CA ALA A 100 -9.06 -0.64 -13.42
C ALA A 100 -9.83 -1.62 -14.31
N ASP A 101 -9.16 -2.58 -14.95
CA ASP A 101 -9.80 -3.65 -15.72
C ASP A 101 -10.63 -4.56 -14.80
N ASP A 102 -10.10 -4.95 -13.63
CA ASP A 102 -10.81 -5.76 -12.63
C ASP A 102 -12.04 -5.02 -12.06
N LEU A 103 -11.90 -3.73 -11.74
CA LEU A 103 -13.02 -2.90 -11.27
C LEU A 103 -14.14 -2.77 -12.31
N THR A 104 -13.77 -2.74 -13.59
CA THR A 104 -14.75 -2.66 -14.70
C THR A 104 -15.46 -4.00 -14.88
N ALA A 105 -14.73 -5.12 -14.80
CA ALA A 105 -15.27 -6.45 -15.04
C ALA A 105 -16.05 -7.02 -13.85
N THR A 106 -15.81 -6.50 -12.61
CA THR A 106 -16.33 -7.09 -11.39
C THR A 106 -17.42 -6.23 -10.77
N PRO A 107 -18.60 -6.83 -10.43
CA PRO A 107 -19.68 -6.08 -9.76
C PRO A 107 -19.22 -5.46 -8.44
N ARG A 108 -19.79 -4.31 -8.09
CA ARG A 108 -19.51 -3.59 -6.83
C ARG A 108 -19.82 -4.43 -5.59
N SER A 109 -20.75 -5.37 -5.67
CA SER A 109 -21.05 -6.29 -4.56
C SER A 109 -19.88 -7.25 -4.25
N VAL A 110 -19.03 -7.56 -5.23
CA VAL A 110 -17.87 -8.46 -5.07
C VAL A 110 -16.59 -7.67 -4.81
N LEU A 111 -16.37 -6.59 -5.58
CA LEU A 111 -15.22 -5.69 -5.42
C LEU A 111 -15.72 -4.25 -5.21
N PRO A 112 -16.10 -3.89 -3.97
CA PRO A 112 -16.70 -2.58 -3.69
C PRO A 112 -15.73 -1.42 -3.91
N ARG A 113 -14.50 -1.54 -3.42
CA ARG A 113 -13.38 -0.62 -3.61
C ARG A 113 -12.08 -1.39 -3.62
N ALA A 114 -11.13 -0.98 -4.45
CA ALA A 114 -9.75 -1.45 -4.41
C ALA A 114 -8.81 -0.32 -3.97
N TRP A 115 -7.95 -0.61 -3.01
CA TRP A 115 -6.86 0.28 -2.61
C TRP A 115 -5.61 -0.05 -3.39
N MET A 116 -5.00 0.95 -4.03
CA MET A 116 -3.78 0.82 -4.80
C MET A 116 -2.61 1.47 -4.07
N ASN A 117 -1.56 0.71 -3.81
CA ASN A 117 -0.30 1.22 -3.28
C ASN A 117 0.36 2.18 -4.28
N LEU A 118 0.59 3.42 -3.87
CA LEU A 118 1.17 4.48 -4.69
C LEU A 118 2.59 4.82 -4.21
N SER A 119 3.60 4.51 -5.04
CA SER A 119 4.99 4.78 -4.66
C SER A 119 5.26 6.29 -4.54
N GLY A 120 6.18 6.65 -3.64
CA GLY A 120 6.63 8.04 -3.49
C GLY A 120 7.19 8.63 -4.77
N HIS A 121 7.87 7.81 -5.58
CA HIS A 121 8.39 8.23 -6.88
C HIS A 121 7.27 8.61 -7.85
N ALA A 122 6.17 7.85 -7.86
CA ALA A 122 5.00 8.16 -8.68
C ALA A 122 4.31 9.42 -8.20
N LEU A 123 4.09 9.56 -6.89
CA LEU A 123 3.39 10.69 -6.28
C LEU A 123 4.14 12.02 -6.45
N MET A 124 5.47 12.01 -6.54
CA MET A 124 6.29 13.19 -6.83
C MET A 124 6.24 13.65 -8.31
N ARG A 125 5.60 12.90 -9.20
CA ARG A 125 5.37 13.38 -10.58
C ARG A 125 4.21 14.36 -10.61
N ARG A 126 4.40 15.50 -11.31
CA ARG A 126 3.38 16.55 -11.44
C ARG A 126 2.06 16.09 -12.06
N ASN A 127 2.10 15.05 -12.88
CA ASN A 127 0.95 14.50 -13.60
C ASN A 127 0.41 13.20 -12.97
N CYS A 128 0.80 12.85 -11.74
CA CYS A 128 0.38 11.60 -11.09
C CYS A 128 -1.15 11.52 -10.98
N ALA A 129 -1.77 12.51 -10.38
CA ALA A 129 -3.22 12.54 -10.21
C ALA A 129 -3.97 12.48 -11.55
N SER A 130 -3.55 13.28 -12.54
CA SER A 130 -4.22 13.30 -13.85
C SER A 130 -4.12 11.97 -14.60
N ARG A 131 -3.02 11.20 -14.43
CA ARG A 131 -2.87 9.87 -15.02
C ARG A 131 -3.83 8.86 -14.40
N ILE A 132 -3.94 8.87 -13.07
CA ILE A 132 -4.87 7.98 -12.35
C ILE A 132 -6.31 8.31 -12.77
N LEU A 133 -6.70 9.59 -12.75
CA LEU A 133 -8.04 10.04 -13.13
C LEU A 133 -8.37 9.70 -14.58
N ALA A 134 -7.41 9.82 -15.50
CA ALA A 134 -7.59 9.44 -16.89
C ALA A 134 -7.82 7.93 -17.04
N ALA A 135 -7.02 7.08 -16.39
CA ALA A 135 -7.14 5.63 -16.47
C ALA A 135 -8.50 5.12 -15.96
N VAL A 136 -9.02 5.75 -14.87
CA VAL A 136 -10.33 5.45 -14.30
C VAL A 136 -11.47 5.99 -15.19
N GLY A 137 -11.33 7.25 -15.64
CA GLY A 137 -12.33 7.91 -16.48
C GLY A 137 -12.52 7.26 -17.87
N GLU A 138 -11.43 6.80 -18.51
CA GLU A 138 -11.48 6.08 -19.80
C GLU A 138 -12.30 4.78 -19.73
N ARG A 139 -12.41 4.18 -18.54
CA ARG A 139 -13.17 2.95 -18.28
C ARG A 139 -14.56 3.18 -17.68
N GLY A 140 -14.92 4.44 -17.41
CA GLY A 140 -16.19 4.79 -16.78
C GLY A 140 -16.35 4.24 -15.38
N ILE A 141 -15.24 4.03 -14.63
CA ILE A 141 -15.25 3.55 -13.27
C ILE A 141 -15.68 4.68 -12.33
N GLU A 142 -16.59 4.39 -11.40
CA GLU A 142 -16.95 5.31 -10.32
C GLU A 142 -15.70 5.56 -9.44
N LEU A 143 -15.35 6.84 -9.25
CA LEU A 143 -14.10 7.23 -8.60
C LEU A 143 -13.96 6.77 -7.15
N ASP A 144 -15.09 6.58 -6.46
CA ASP A 144 -15.11 6.04 -5.09
C ASP A 144 -14.81 4.52 -5.00
N ARG A 145 -14.70 3.84 -6.15
CA ARG A 145 -14.29 2.43 -6.23
C ARG A 145 -12.77 2.24 -6.25
N LEU A 146 -12.00 3.31 -6.46
CA LEU A 146 -10.54 3.27 -6.34
C LEU A 146 -10.10 4.18 -5.19
N GLY A 147 -9.25 3.66 -4.32
CA GLY A 147 -8.50 4.43 -3.35
C GLY A 147 -7.00 4.32 -3.61
N VAL A 148 -6.23 5.25 -3.08
CA VAL A 148 -4.77 5.19 -3.12
C VAL A 148 -4.21 5.12 -1.71
N GLU A 149 -3.21 4.27 -1.51
CA GLU A 149 -2.45 4.14 -0.27
C GLU A 149 -1.08 4.75 -0.45
N VAL A 150 -0.65 5.55 0.50
CA VAL A 150 0.66 6.20 0.52
C VAL A 150 1.32 5.97 1.88
N THR A 151 2.57 5.53 1.87
CA THR A 151 3.30 5.32 3.12
C THR A 151 3.72 6.65 3.75
N GLU A 152 3.92 6.64 5.04
CA GLU A 152 4.41 7.77 5.84
C GLU A 152 5.65 8.43 5.25
N THR A 153 6.60 7.64 4.73
CA THR A 153 7.88 8.11 4.18
C THR A 153 7.72 9.00 2.95
N VAL A 154 6.67 8.77 2.17
CA VAL A 154 6.35 9.53 0.94
C VAL A 154 6.03 10.98 1.27
N LEU A 155 5.43 11.22 2.42
CA LEU A 155 5.04 12.55 2.88
C LEU A 155 6.24 13.43 3.28
N MET A 156 7.47 12.87 3.24
CA MET A 156 8.73 13.59 3.49
C MET A 156 9.36 14.23 2.22
N GLY A 157 8.78 13.98 1.02
CA GLY A 157 9.29 14.45 -0.27
C GLY A 157 9.04 15.93 -0.56
N ASP A 158 8.91 16.31 -1.86
CA ASP A 158 8.47 17.66 -2.26
C ASP A 158 6.99 17.83 -1.88
N LEU A 159 6.81 18.40 -0.69
CA LEU A 159 5.51 18.53 -0.05
C LEU A 159 4.46 19.24 -0.93
N GLY A 160 4.90 20.18 -1.79
CA GLY A 160 3.99 20.93 -2.66
C GLY A 160 3.43 20.12 -3.82
N ILE A 161 4.22 19.18 -4.38
CA ILE A 161 3.76 18.28 -5.45
C ILE A 161 2.88 17.17 -4.86
N VAL A 162 3.31 16.56 -3.76
CA VAL A 162 2.58 15.53 -3.04
C VAL A 162 1.19 16.02 -2.64
N GLU A 163 1.13 17.14 -1.93
CA GLU A 163 -0.12 17.76 -1.47
C GLU A 163 -1.09 18.04 -2.63
N ARG A 164 -0.58 18.63 -3.73
CA ARG A 164 -1.38 18.92 -4.92
C ARG A 164 -1.96 17.66 -5.56
N ASN A 165 -1.15 16.60 -5.71
CA ASN A 165 -1.64 15.35 -6.30
C ASN A 165 -2.71 14.70 -5.43
N LEU A 166 -2.47 14.59 -4.11
CA LEU A 166 -3.44 14.01 -3.18
C LEU A 166 -4.73 14.83 -3.12
N SER A 167 -4.64 16.17 -3.04
CA SER A 167 -5.82 17.05 -3.08
C SER A 167 -6.60 16.89 -4.39
N THR A 168 -5.88 16.83 -5.53
CA THR A 168 -6.55 16.62 -6.83
C THR A 168 -7.30 15.30 -6.88
N LEU A 169 -6.73 14.20 -6.39
CA LEU A 169 -7.39 12.89 -6.34
C LEU A 169 -8.64 12.95 -5.45
N ARG A 170 -8.51 13.48 -4.25
CA ARG A 170 -9.61 13.60 -3.29
C ARG A 170 -10.74 14.51 -3.77
N ASP A 171 -10.41 15.66 -4.36
CA ASP A 171 -11.39 16.61 -4.91
C ASP A 171 -12.23 15.99 -6.03
N HIS A 172 -11.72 14.94 -6.69
CA HIS A 172 -12.45 14.16 -7.70
C HIS A 172 -13.18 12.94 -7.11
N GLY A 173 -13.02 12.65 -5.82
CA GLY A 173 -13.75 11.58 -5.12
C GLY A 173 -12.97 10.28 -4.90
N LEU A 174 -11.68 10.21 -5.22
CA LEU A 174 -10.84 9.11 -4.77
C LEU A 174 -10.50 9.26 -3.29
N ALA A 175 -10.59 8.19 -2.54
CA ALA A 175 -10.14 8.18 -1.15
C ALA A 175 -8.60 8.02 -1.06
N VAL A 176 -8.00 8.62 -0.04
CA VAL A 176 -6.57 8.57 0.24
C VAL A 176 -6.35 7.93 1.61
N ALA A 177 -5.56 6.85 1.65
CA ALA A 177 -5.14 6.20 2.88
C ALA A 177 -3.66 6.49 3.19
N LEU A 178 -3.38 6.75 4.46
CA LEU A 178 -2.02 6.79 5.00
C LEU A 178 -1.69 5.41 5.54
N ASP A 179 -0.70 4.78 4.94
CA ASP A 179 -0.27 3.42 5.24
C ASP A 179 0.97 3.36 6.14
N ASP A 180 1.20 2.21 6.81
CA ASP A 180 2.31 1.94 7.74
C ASP A 180 2.42 2.98 8.88
N TYR A 181 1.30 3.56 9.32
CA TYR A 181 1.33 4.65 10.29
C TYR A 181 1.85 4.20 11.66
N GLY A 182 2.86 4.95 12.13
CA GLY A 182 3.51 4.74 13.43
C GLY A 182 4.87 4.06 13.36
N THR A 183 5.31 3.57 12.20
CA THR A 183 6.62 2.92 12.03
C THR A 183 7.75 3.91 11.74
N GLY A 184 7.42 5.12 11.35
CA GLY A 184 8.37 6.13 10.91
C GLY A 184 8.36 7.42 11.75
N TRP A 185 8.71 8.52 11.09
CA TRP A 185 8.83 9.85 11.69
C TRP A 185 7.63 10.75 11.38
N ALA A 186 6.54 10.22 10.77
CA ALA A 186 5.39 11.05 10.51
C ALA A 186 4.78 11.48 11.84
N SER A 187 4.77 12.77 11.99
CA SER A 187 4.12 13.40 13.11
C SER A 187 2.63 13.52 12.81
N LEU A 188 1.81 13.66 13.84
CA LEU A 188 0.41 14.10 13.73
C LEU A 188 0.22 15.29 12.77
N SER A 189 1.31 16.04 12.49
CA SER A 189 1.31 17.13 11.52
C SER A 189 1.09 16.65 10.08
N ALA A 190 1.47 15.43 9.72
CA ALA A 190 1.22 14.87 8.39
C ALA A 190 -0.27 14.62 8.18
N ILE A 191 -0.95 13.94 9.12
CA ILE A 191 -2.39 13.71 9.07
C ILE A 191 -3.16 15.06 8.98
N LYS A 192 -2.69 16.09 9.70
CA LYS A 192 -3.33 17.41 9.68
C LYS A 192 -3.09 18.16 8.36
N ARG A 193 -1.98 17.91 7.69
CA ARG A 193 -1.55 18.63 6.50
C ARG A 193 -2.13 18.06 5.21
N PHE A 194 -2.08 16.75 5.08
CA PHE A 194 -2.47 16.07 3.85
C PHE A 194 -3.95 15.69 3.85
N PRO A 195 -4.59 15.67 2.69
CA PRO A 195 -6.00 15.30 2.55
C PRO A 195 -6.16 13.78 2.66
N ILE A 196 -6.13 13.26 3.88
CA ILE A 196 -6.24 11.84 4.22
C ILE A 196 -7.70 11.53 4.60
N ASP A 197 -8.19 10.36 4.23
CA ASP A 197 -9.50 9.83 4.58
C ASP A 197 -9.41 8.62 5.50
N VAL A 198 -8.31 7.85 5.40
CA VAL A 198 -8.08 6.59 6.12
C VAL A 198 -6.67 6.58 6.71
N VAL A 199 -6.52 6.03 7.91
CA VAL A 199 -5.21 5.72 8.51
C VAL A 199 -5.14 4.22 8.76
N LYS A 200 -4.10 3.55 8.22
CA LYS A 200 -3.82 2.13 8.44
C LYS A 200 -2.72 2.00 9.48
N ILE A 201 -3.05 1.31 10.57
CA ILE A 201 -2.13 1.06 11.70
C ILE A 201 -1.33 -0.19 11.36
N ASP A 202 0.00 -0.04 11.26
CA ASP A 202 0.90 -1.13 10.92
C ASP A 202 0.81 -2.30 11.92
N ARG A 203 1.03 -3.50 11.40
CA ARG A 203 0.97 -4.76 12.16
C ARG A 203 1.91 -4.82 13.37
N THR A 204 2.96 -4.02 13.41
CA THR A 204 3.87 -3.97 14.57
C THR A 204 3.18 -3.51 15.86
N PHE A 205 2.07 -2.77 15.74
CA PHE A 205 1.26 -2.33 16.88
C PHE A 205 0.04 -3.22 17.15
N THR A 206 -0.32 -4.08 16.21
CA THR A 206 -1.50 -4.96 16.33
C THR A 206 -1.14 -6.39 16.70
N ALA A 207 0.07 -6.84 16.37
CA ALA A 207 0.52 -8.21 16.64
C ALA A 207 0.43 -8.59 18.11
N ASP A 208 0.84 -7.71 19.03
CA ASP A 208 0.90 -7.96 20.46
C ASP A 208 -0.24 -7.30 21.26
N LEU A 209 -1.36 -6.95 20.62
CA LEU A 209 -2.51 -6.29 21.26
C LEU A 209 -3.05 -7.06 22.48
N THR A 210 -2.94 -8.38 22.51
CA THR A 210 -3.43 -9.21 23.61
C THR A 210 -2.57 -9.09 24.86
N THR A 211 -1.28 -8.81 24.72
CA THR A 211 -0.29 -8.85 25.80
C THR A 211 0.38 -7.50 26.10
N ASN A 212 0.49 -6.62 25.12
CA ASN A 212 1.23 -5.36 25.22
C ASN A 212 0.31 -4.16 25.50
N ALA A 213 0.41 -3.62 26.72
CA ALA A 213 -0.39 -2.46 27.12
C ALA A 213 0.02 -1.16 26.40
N LEU A 214 1.30 -1.04 25.96
CA LEU A 214 1.77 0.11 25.21
C LEU A 214 1.17 0.15 23.81
N ASP A 215 1.14 -0.99 23.11
CA ASP A 215 0.54 -1.09 21.78
C ASP A 215 -0.95 -0.77 21.84
N ARG A 216 -1.68 -1.28 22.84
CA ARG A 216 -3.08 -0.88 23.08
C ARG A 216 -3.25 0.62 23.28
N ALA A 217 -2.34 1.27 24.01
CA ALA A 217 -2.40 2.71 24.24
C ALA A 217 -2.12 3.50 22.95
N ILE A 218 -1.19 3.03 22.11
CA ILE A 218 -0.87 3.62 20.81
C ILE A 218 -2.08 3.49 19.87
N VAL A 219 -2.61 2.28 19.68
CA VAL A 219 -3.77 2.03 18.80
C VAL A 219 -4.97 2.88 19.26
N ARG A 220 -5.28 2.93 20.57
CA ARG A 220 -6.35 3.79 21.11
C ARG A 220 -6.11 5.26 20.78
N GLY A 221 -4.87 5.73 20.93
CA GLY A 221 -4.51 7.12 20.63
C GLY A 221 -4.75 7.48 19.16
N ILE A 222 -4.35 6.58 18.24
CA ILE A 222 -4.56 6.76 16.80
C ILE A 222 -6.05 6.71 16.47
N ALA A 223 -6.80 5.75 17.01
CA ALA A 223 -8.24 5.64 16.80
C ALA A 223 -9.01 6.88 17.31
N GLU A 224 -8.63 7.44 18.45
CA GLU A 224 -9.24 8.68 18.96
C GLU A 224 -8.92 9.89 18.07
N ILE A 225 -7.71 9.99 17.53
CA ILE A 225 -7.35 11.01 16.54
C ILE A 225 -8.19 10.85 15.28
N GLY A 226 -8.32 9.61 14.76
CA GLY A 226 -9.16 9.31 13.61
C GLY A 226 -10.61 9.74 13.85
N ARG A 227 -11.17 9.41 15.01
CA ARG A 227 -12.52 9.81 15.40
C ARG A 227 -12.73 11.34 15.40
N VAL A 228 -11.75 12.09 15.94
CA VAL A 228 -11.81 13.57 16.02
C VAL A 228 -11.68 14.21 14.65
N LEU A 229 -10.88 13.62 13.76
CA LEU A 229 -10.64 14.12 12.41
C LEU A 229 -11.58 13.52 11.36
N HIS A 230 -12.54 12.66 11.78
CA HIS A 230 -13.46 11.94 10.91
C HIS A 230 -12.75 11.07 9.87
N LEU A 231 -11.67 10.39 10.26
CA LEU A 231 -10.95 9.43 9.45
C LEU A 231 -11.39 8.01 9.80
N GLU A 232 -11.42 7.14 8.80
CA GLU A 232 -11.48 5.70 9.04
C GLU A 232 -10.12 5.22 9.57
N VAL A 233 -10.15 4.22 10.45
CA VAL A 233 -8.93 3.65 11.04
C VAL A 233 -8.94 2.15 10.84
N VAL A 234 -7.99 1.66 10.04
CA VAL A 234 -7.79 0.25 9.75
C VAL A 234 -6.71 -0.33 10.67
N ALA A 235 -7.00 -1.40 11.38
CA ALA A 235 -5.98 -2.17 12.10
C ALA A 235 -5.51 -3.32 11.21
N GLU A 236 -4.22 -3.34 10.87
CA GLU A 236 -3.62 -4.35 10.02
C GLU A 236 -3.07 -5.55 10.81
N GLY A 237 -2.78 -6.66 10.12
CA GLY A 237 -2.14 -7.82 10.71
C GLY A 237 -3.00 -8.58 11.72
N ILE A 238 -4.31 -8.46 11.65
CA ILE A 238 -5.25 -9.19 12.53
C ILE A 238 -5.28 -10.68 12.15
N GLU A 239 -4.85 -11.53 13.09
CA GLU A 239 -4.75 -12.97 12.88
C GLU A 239 -5.72 -13.76 13.77
N THR A 240 -6.17 -13.18 14.92
CA THR A 240 -7.03 -13.84 15.89
C THR A 240 -8.30 -13.05 16.19
N ASP A 241 -9.34 -13.76 16.69
CA ASP A 241 -10.58 -13.13 17.13
C ASP A 241 -10.36 -12.19 18.32
N GLU A 242 -9.40 -12.51 19.20
CA GLU A 242 -9.07 -11.67 20.34
C GLU A 242 -8.43 -10.34 19.92
N GLN A 243 -7.49 -10.37 18.96
CA GLN A 243 -6.93 -9.13 18.38
C GLN A 243 -8.03 -8.29 17.72
N ALA A 244 -8.92 -8.92 16.94
CA ALA A 244 -10.02 -8.23 16.27
C ALA A 244 -10.94 -7.53 17.26
N TRP A 245 -11.34 -8.24 18.32
CA TRP A 245 -12.18 -7.68 19.38
C TRP A 245 -11.51 -6.50 20.08
N ILE A 246 -10.22 -6.64 20.45
CA ILE A 246 -9.46 -5.57 21.11
C ILE A 246 -9.34 -4.35 20.19
N ALA A 247 -8.98 -4.53 18.91
CA ALA A 247 -8.85 -3.43 17.97
C ALA A 247 -10.17 -2.67 17.79
N ALA A 248 -11.29 -3.39 17.70
CA ALA A 248 -12.62 -2.79 17.63
C ALA A 248 -12.98 -2.03 18.93
N ASP A 249 -12.70 -2.60 20.12
CA ASP A 249 -12.92 -1.94 21.42
C ASP A 249 -12.05 -0.69 21.60
N LEU A 250 -10.86 -0.67 21.01
CA LEU A 250 -9.98 0.49 21.00
C LEU A 250 -10.43 1.59 20.03
N GLY A 251 -11.42 1.33 19.17
CA GLY A 251 -12.04 2.31 18.28
C GLY A 251 -11.60 2.23 16.82
N CYS A 252 -10.89 1.16 16.38
CA CYS A 252 -10.65 0.93 14.96
C CYS A 252 -11.98 0.68 14.24
N THR A 253 -12.15 1.28 13.07
CA THR A 253 -13.39 1.19 12.28
C THR A 253 -13.36 0.01 11.29
N GLU A 254 -12.17 -0.36 10.83
CA GLU A 254 -11.94 -1.45 9.90
C GLU A 254 -10.78 -2.33 10.34
N LEU A 255 -10.75 -3.56 9.84
CA LEU A 255 -9.79 -4.60 10.21
C LEU A 255 -9.28 -5.31 8.96
N GLN A 256 -7.97 -5.58 8.91
CA GLN A 256 -7.32 -6.33 7.84
C GLN A 256 -6.35 -7.35 8.42
N GLY A 257 -6.31 -8.54 7.87
CA GLY A 257 -5.34 -9.57 8.27
C GLY A 257 -5.77 -10.99 7.89
N TYR A 258 -4.91 -11.96 8.20
CA TYR A 258 -5.14 -13.35 7.79
C TYR A 258 -6.36 -13.97 8.45
N ARG A 259 -6.89 -13.40 9.51
CA ARG A 259 -8.16 -13.78 10.11
C ARG A 259 -9.33 -13.66 9.13
N TYR A 260 -9.29 -12.68 8.23
CA TYR A 260 -10.36 -12.39 7.26
C TYR A 260 -10.05 -12.94 5.87
N GLY A 261 -8.79 -13.19 5.57
CA GLY A 261 -8.34 -13.78 4.33
C GLY A 261 -6.93 -13.35 3.93
N ARG A 262 -6.31 -14.19 3.14
CA ARG A 262 -5.07 -13.84 2.44
C ARG A 262 -5.42 -13.19 1.10
N ALA A 263 -4.48 -12.45 0.54
CA ALA A 263 -4.64 -11.91 -0.80
C ALA A 263 -4.83 -13.05 -1.82
N SER A 264 -5.90 -12.98 -2.60
CA SER A 264 -6.27 -13.97 -3.63
C SER A 264 -6.56 -13.30 -4.97
N ALA A 265 -6.51 -14.08 -6.05
CA ALA A 265 -6.85 -13.58 -7.37
C ALA A 265 -8.34 -13.17 -7.44
N ILE A 266 -8.67 -12.26 -8.38
CA ILE A 266 -10.03 -11.74 -8.53
C ILE A 266 -11.09 -12.84 -8.71
N GLY A 267 -10.75 -13.92 -9.42
CA GLY A 267 -11.65 -15.05 -9.65
C GLY A 267 -11.92 -15.93 -8.42
N ASP A 268 -11.11 -15.79 -7.36
CA ASP A 268 -11.21 -16.55 -6.12
C ASP A 268 -11.89 -15.76 -5.00
N LEU A 269 -12.32 -14.51 -5.28
CA LEU A 269 -13.03 -13.69 -4.31
C LEU A 269 -14.42 -14.29 -4.03
N PRO A 270 -14.89 -14.30 -2.76
CA PRO A 270 -16.18 -14.84 -2.43
C PRO A 270 -17.31 -14.00 -3.09
N LEU A 271 -18.20 -14.69 -3.79
CA LEU A 271 -19.46 -14.12 -4.25
C LEU A 271 -20.33 -13.92 -2.99
N GLN A 272 -20.62 -12.67 -2.64
CA GLN A 272 -21.53 -12.35 -1.54
C GLN A 272 -22.99 -12.46 -1.96
#